data_ff76d2e1674384185e3be26a49e7c66f
#
_entry.id   ff76d2e1674384185e3be26a49e7c66f
#
_cell.length_a   1.000
_cell.length_b   1.000
_cell.length_c   1.000
_cell.angle_alpha   90.00
_cell.angle_beta   90.00
_cell.angle_gamma   90.00
#
_symmetry.space_group_name_H-M   'P 1'
#
loop_
_entity.id
_entity.type
_entity.pdbx_description
1 polymer ?
#
loop_
_entity_poly.entity_id
_entity_poly.type
_entity_poly.pdbx_seq_one_letter_code
_entity_poly.pdbx_strand_id
1 'polypeptide(L)'
;MISEYLFPKRGNFLRKNSTNKLLISINDNELNNIYLINGTSFITKNIRAKDLIIEPHNYYMIINNGKKKIKINYNHDISIHDIIYNPYKYEYSKKSDFDPETFKKLYNIPEGFIDVLSKWYSIKFTYPDYNLIYIKPEMGISIQVHYFRSEIWEILGGKPIVINGNKVFYFVENGTYFENPINTYHSVINPNIDPGNFVLIREKWEGKFDEKDIERVYNPNKYY
;
A
#
# COMPACT_ATOMS: atom_id res chain seq x y z
N MET A 1 24.06 -17.27 -1.75
CA MET A 1 23.44 -15.95 -1.92
C MET A 1 22.22 -16.14 -2.78
N ILE A 2 21.04 -15.76 -2.27
CA ILE A 2 19.77 -15.86 -2.98
C ILE A 2 19.52 -14.53 -3.66
N SER A 3 18.93 -14.56 -4.85
CA SER A 3 18.61 -13.33 -5.56
C SER A 3 17.25 -13.40 -6.21
N GLU A 4 16.59 -12.26 -6.31
CA GLU A 4 15.39 -12.04 -7.10
C GLU A 4 15.56 -10.87 -8.07
N TYR A 5 14.71 -10.82 -9.08
CA TYR A 5 14.67 -9.72 -10.04
C TYR A 5 13.36 -8.96 -9.91
N LEU A 6 13.46 -7.65 -9.74
CA LEU A 6 12.30 -6.78 -9.63
C LEU A 6 12.14 -5.94 -10.89
N PHE A 7 11.05 -6.16 -11.61
CA PHE A 7 10.75 -5.43 -12.85
C PHE A 7 10.37 -3.96 -12.57
N PRO A 8 10.45 -3.08 -13.57
CA PRO A 8 10.01 -1.69 -13.45
C PRO A 8 8.62 -1.56 -12.87
N LYS A 9 8.43 -0.60 -11.96
CA LYS A 9 7.14 -0.30 -11.32
C LYS A 9 6.51 -1.45 -10.53
N ARG A 10 7.30 -2.47 -10.17
CA ARG A 10 6.87 -3.59 -9.32
C ARG A 10 7.54 -3.53 -7.95
N GLY A 11 6.83 -3.97 -6.93
CA GLY A 11 7.38 -4.24 -5.60
C GLY A 11 7.63 -5.75 -5.42
N ASN A 12 8.42 -6.14 -4.44
CA ASN A 12 8.38 -7.52 -3.94
C ASN A 12 7.26 -7.67 -2.91
N PHE A 13 7.20 -8.81 -2.20
CA PHE A 13 6.23 -9.01 -1.14
C PHE A 13 6.61 -8.19 0.10
N LEU A 14 5.61 -7.66 0.79
CA LEU A 14 5.83 -7.18 2.15
C LEU A 14 6.01 -8.40 3.05
N ARG A 15 7.19 -8.53 3.61
CA ARG A 15 7.59 -9.66 4.47
C ARG A 15 7.94 -9.19 5.86
N LYS A 16 7.77 -10.09 6.83
CA LYS A 16 8.35 -9.94 8.17
C LYS A 16 9.60 -10.82 8.25
N ASN A 17 10.74 -10.19 8.56
CA ASN A 17 12.00 -10.89 8.75
C ASN A 17 11.93 -11.88 9.93
N SER A 18 12.70 -12.95 9.86
CA SER A 18 12.84 -13.95 10.92
C SER A 18 13.76 -13.45 12.06
N THR A 19 14.45 -14.34 12.71
CA THR A 19 15.31 -14.09 13.89
C THR A 19 16.69 -13.52 13.55
N ASN A 20 17.11 -13.63 12.29
CA ASN A 20 18.45 -13.19 11.87
C ASN A 20 18.39 -11.86 11.13
N LYS A 21 19.45 -11.07 11.25
CA LYS A 21 19.64 -9.84 10.50
C LYS A 21 19.74 -10.14 9.00
N LEU A 22 18.84 -9.57 8.20
CA LEU A 22 18.87 -9.70 6.74
C LEU A 22 19.70 -8.56 6.12
N LEU A 23 20.70 -8.91 5.33
CA LEU A 23 21.48 -7.97 4.56
C LEU A 23 21.02 -8.03 3.09
N ILE A 24 20.51 -6.91 2.60
CA ILE A 24 20.09 -6.72 1.22
C ILE A 24 21.24 -6.04 0.45
N SER A 25 21.52 -6.50 -0.76
CA SER A 25 22.51 -5.88 -1.64
C SER A 25 21.88 -5.58 -2.99
N ILE A 26 21.97 -4.32 -3.39
CA ILE A 26 21.51 -3.76 -4.67
C ILE A 26 22.67 -2.94 -5.21
N ASN A 27 22.80 -2.86 -6.54
CA ASN A 27 23.82 -2.02 -7.16
C ASN A 27 23.60 -0.54 -6.78
N ASP A 28 24.65 0.16 -6.36
CA ASP A 28 24.59 1.55 -5.89
C ASP A 28 23.92 2.49 -6.90
N ASN A 29 24.13 2.27 -8.19
CA ASN A 29 23.50 3.05 -9.27
C ASN A 29 21.98 2.88 -9.34
N GLU A 30 21.42 1.85 -8.70
CA GLU A 30 19.98 1.57 -8.67
C GLU A 30 19.30 2.05 -7.39
N LEU A 31 20.04 2.46 -6.36
CA LEU A 31 19.49 2.88 -5.07
C LEU A 31 18.54 4.09 -5.18
N ASN A 32 18.80 4.99 -6.14
CA ASN A 32 17.91 6.13 -6.41
C ASN A 32 16.61 5.74 -7.15
N ASN A 33 16.53 4.50 -7.63
CA ASN A 33 15.40 3.99 -8.40
C ASN A 33 14.47 3.09 -7.56
N ILE A 34 14.68 3.00 -6.26
CA ILE A 34 13.87 2.16 -5.40
C ILE A 34 13.19 2.97 -4.29
N TYR A 35 12.07 2.43 -3.81
CA TYR A 35 11.51 2.77 -2.50
C TYR A 35 11.65 1.56 -1.59
N LEU A 36 11.85 1.81 -0.31
CA LEU A 36 12.13 0.78 0.68
C LEU A 36 11.23 0.95 1.90
N ILE A 37 10.53 -0.11 2.27
CA ILE A 37 9.99 -0.27 3.62
C ILE A 37 11.04 -1.03 4.43
N ASN A 38 11.47 -0.46 5.56
CA ASN A 38 12.33 -1.09 6.55
C ASN A 38 11.80 -0.77 7.96
N GLY A 39 11.25 -1.78 8.63
CA GLY A 39 10.54 -1.60 9.88
C GLY A 39 9.38 -0.62 9.72
N THR A 40 9.39 0.45 10.51
CA THR A 40 8.38 1.51 10.48
C THR A 40 8.74 2.67 9.54
N SER A 41 9.81 2.54 8.76
CA SER A 41 10.28 3.58 7.85
C SER A 41 9.86 3.29 6.41
N PHE A 42 9.35 4.31 5.71
CA PHE A 42 9.18 4.33 4.25
C PHE A 42 10.19 5.30 3.65
N ILE A 43 11.20 4.79 2.96
CA ILE A 43 12.35 5.54 2.48
C ILE A 43 12.26 5.64 0.94
N THR A 44 12.23 6.86 0.42
CA THR A 44 12.04 7.13 -1.03
C THR A 44 13.22 7.84 -1.69
N LYS A 45 14.17 8.32 -0.89
CA LYS A 45 15.33 9.09 -1.35
C LYS A 45 16.54 8.80 -0.48
N ASN A 46 17.75 8.95 -1.06
CA ASN A 46 19.01 8.88 -0.32
C ASN A 46 19.19 7.56 0.46
N ILE A 47 18.72 6.44 -0.10
CA ILE A 47 18.89 5.12 0.50
C ILE A 47 20.40 4.81 0.56
N ARG A 48 20.86 4.40 1.74
CA ARG A 48 22.26 4.08 2.03
C ARG A 48 22.37 2.60 2.38
N ALA A 49 23.60 2.07 2.35
CA ALA A 49 23.87 0.67 2.71
C ALA A 49 23.28 0.26 4.07
N LYS A 50 23.29 1.15 5.07
CA LYS A 50 22.68 0.89 6.39
C LYS A 50 21.17 0.69 6.34
N ASP A 51 20.49 1.33 5.40
CA ASP A 51 19.03 1.24 5.26
C ASP A 51 18.62 -0.10 4.64
N LEU A 52 19.55 -0.81 4.00
CA LEU A 52 19.39 -2.15 3.43
C LEU A 52 19.65 -3.27 4.46
N ILE A 53 19.84 -2.94 5.70
CA ILE A 53 19.95 -3.88 6.82
C ILE A 53 18.57 -3.97 7.49
N ILE A 54 17.95 -5.14 7.43
CA ILE A 54 16.66 -5.39 8.07
C ILE A 54 16.91 -6.13 9.37
N GLU A 55 16.57 -5.51 10.48
CA GLU A 55 16.72 -6.11 11.80
C GLU A 55 15.76 -7.31 11.98
N PRO A 56 16.03 -8.23 12.93
CA PRO A 56 15.13 -9.31 13.25
C PRO A 56 13.70 -8.83 13.51
N HIS A 57 12.73 -9.59 13.01
CA HIS A 57 11.29 -9.35 13.14
C HIS A 57 10.76 -8.07 12.50
N ASN A 58 11.60 -7.26 11.86
CA ASN A 58 11.17 -6.08 11.12
C ASN A 58 10.51 -6.47 9.78
N TYR A 59 9.59 -5.60 9.37
CA TYR A 59 8.95 -5.70 8.05
C TYR A 59 9.84 -5.08 6.99
N TYR A 60 9.76 -5.60 5.76
CA TYR A 60 10.48 -5.02 4.63
C TYR A 60 9.77 -5.27 3.31
N MET A 61 9.89 -4.33 2.42
CA MET A 61 9.45 -4.39 1.03
C MET A 61 10.31 -3.46 0.18
N ILE A 62 10.67 -3.89 -1.02
CA ILE A 62 11.40 -3.08 -2.01
C ILE A 62 10.49 -2.86 -3.20
N ILE A 63 10.42 -1.62 -3.67
CA ILE A 63 9.64 -1.23 -4.84
C ILE A 63 10.60 -0.63 -5.85
N ASN A 64 10.64 -1.19 -7.05
CA ASN A 64 11.40 -0.63 -8.17
C ASN A 64 10.61 0.50 -8.83
N ASN A 65 10.93 1.74 -8.50
CA ASN A 65 10.34 2.92 -9.11
C ASN A 65 11.03 3.32 -10.43
N GLY A 66 12.12 2.64 -10.79
CA GLY A 66 12.90 2.90 -12.01
C GLY A 66 12.24 2.39 -13.29
N LYS A 67 13.01 2.50 -14.39
CA LYS A 67 12.60 2.07 -15.74
C LYS A 67 13.26 0.77 -16.17
N LYS A 68 14.21 0.23 -15.39
CA LYS A 68 14.95 -0.99 -15.69
C LYS A 68 14.69 -2.05 -14.62
N LYS A 69 14.87 -3.31 -15.00
CA LYS A 69 14.87 -4.44 -14.08
C LYS A 69 16.07 -4.34 -13.15
N ILE A 70 15.89 -4.52 -11.85
CA ILE A 70 16.95 -4.53 -10.85
C ILE A 70 17.13 -5.95 -10.30
N LYS A 71 18.36 -6.27 -9.87
CA LYS A 71 18.71 -7.49 -9.17
C LYS A 71 18.88 -7.17 -7.69
N ILE A 72 18.19 -7.92 -6.84
CA ILE A 72 18.28 -7.83 -5.39
C ILE A 72 18.93 -9.12 -4.91
N ASN A 73 19.98 -9.02 -4.07
CA ASN A 73 20.64 -10.16 -3.46
C ASN A 73 20.39 -10.14 -1.95
N TYR A 74 20.33 -11.33 -1.36
CA TYR A 74 20.12 -11.55 0.07
C TYR A 74 21.23 -12.42 0.63
N ASN A 75 21.67 -12.16 1.86
CA ASN A 75 22.70 -12.94 2.53
C ASN A 75 22.22 -14.32 2.97
N HIS A 76 20.90 -14.55 3.11
CA HIS A 76 20.32 -15.85 3.42
C HIS A 76 18.94 -16.02 2.73
N ASP A 77 18.35 -17.21 2.90
CA ASP A 77 17.05 -17.54 2.30
C ASP A 77 15.92 -16.72 2.93
N ILE A 78 15.14 -16.07 2.08
CA ILE A 78 13.96 -15.27 2.45
C ILE A 78 12.65 -16.05 2.32
N SER A 79 12.70 -17.31 1.89
CA SER A 79 11.48 -18.15 1.77
C SER A 79 10.86 -18.49 3.12
N ILE A 80 11.68 -18.42 4.19
CA ILE A 80 11.26 -18.64 5.58
C ILE A 80 10.61 -17.41 6.24
N HIS A 81 10.60 -16.25 5.56
CA HIS A 81 10.02 -15.03 6.09
C HIS A 81 8.52 -15.00 5.86
N ASP A 82 7.76 -14.57 6.87
CA ASP A 82 6.30 -14.46 6.78
C ASP A 82 5.91 -13.46 5.70
N ILE A 83 5.05 -13.87 4.78
CA ILE A 83 4.46 -12.97 3.78
C ILE A 83 3.25 -12.30 4.41
N ILE A 84 3.33 -11.00 4.62
CA ILE A 84 2.26 -10.18 5.19
C ILE A 84 1.32 -9.66 4.11
N TYR A 85 1.89 -9.35 2.92
CA TYR A 85 1.11 -8.90 1.78
C TYR A 85 1.80 -9.32 0.48
N ASN A 86 1.01 -9.94 -0.41
CA ASN A 86 1.44 -10.31 -1.75
C ASN A 86 0.66 -9.48 -2.78
N PRO A 87 1.25 -8.42 -3.37
CA PRO A 87 0.57 -7.58 -4.35
C PRO A 87 0.20 -8.32 -5.65
N TYR A 88 0.76 -9.50 -5.89
CA TYR A 88 0.56 -10.27 -7.13
C TYR A 88 -0.33 -11.50 -6.95
N LYS A 89 -0.92 -11.69 -5.78
CA LYS A 89 -1.78 -12.86 -5.49
C LYS A 89 -2.87 -13.06 -6.55
N TYR A 90 -3.41 -11.97 -7.06
CA TYR A 90 -4.51 -11.98 -8.02
C TYR A 90 -4.10 -11.60 -9.45
N GLU A 91 -2.79 -11.59 -9.77
CA GLU A 91 -2.31 -11.15 -11.09
C GLU A 91 -2.97 -11.89 -12.24
N TYR A 92 -3.12 -13.20 -12.13
CA TYR A 92 -3.69 -14.07 -13.18
C TYR A 92 -5.16 -14.44 -12.96
N SER A 93 -5.79 -13.90 -11.91
CA SER A 93 -7.20 -14.17 -11.66
C SER A 93 -8.11 -13.29 -12.54
N LYS A 94 -9.33 -13.77 -12.82
CA LYS A 94 -10.38 -12.92 -13.40
C LYS A 94 -10.72 -11.81 -12.39
N LYS A 95 -10.78 -10.58 -12.88
CA LYS A 95 -11.12 -9.39 -12.12
C LYS A 95 -12.51 -8.92 -12.52
N SER A 96 -13.36 -8.72 -11.53
CA SER A 96 -14.69 -8.14 -11.70
C SER A 96 -14.89 -7.07 -10.66
N ASP A 97 -15.27 -5.88 -11.08
CA ASP A 97 -15.57 -4.78 -10.17
C ASP A 97 -16.73 -5.15 -9.24
N PHE A 98 -16.80 -4.55 -8.09
CA PHE A 98 -17.94 -4.74 -7.19
C PHE A 98 -19.23 -4.25 -7.85
N ASP A 99 -20.32 -5.00 -7.67
CA ASP A 99 -21.67 -4.50 -7.94
C ASP A 99 -22.12 -3.62 -6.79
N PRO A 100 -22.31 -2.29 -6.98
CA PRO A 100 -22.64 -1.37 -5.91
C PRO A 100 -23.97 -1.71 -5.20
N GLU A 101 -24.97 -2.19 -5.94
CA GLU A 101 -26.29 -2.51 -5.36
C GLU A 101 -26.23 -3.72 -4.44
N THR A 102 -25.50 -4.76 -4.84
CA THR A 102 -25.24 -5.92 -3.97
C THR A 102 -24.41 -5.52 -2.76
N PHE A 103 -23.35 -4.70 -2.98
CA PHE A 103 -22.46 -4.27 -1.89
C PHE A 103 -23.21 -3.47 -0.82
N LYS A 104 -24.05 -2.52 -1.23
CA LYS A 104 -24.91 -1.73 -0.32
C LYS A 104 -25.76 -2.61 0.60
N LYS A 105 -26.39 -3.64 0.03
CA LYS A 105 -27.25 -4.55 0.80
C LYS A 105 -26.47 -5.38 1.81
N LEU A 106 -25.24 -5.80 1.48
CA LEU A 106 -24.40 -6.63 2.34
C LEU A 106 -23.74 -5.85 3.48
N TYR A 107 -23.34 -4.60 3.24
CA TYR A 107 -22.53 -3.82 4.18
C TYR A 107 -23.23 -2.60 4.78
N ASN A 108 -24.56 -2.51 4.60
CA ASN A 108 -25.40 -1.46 5.18
C ASN A 108 -24.82 -0.04 4.98
N ILE A 109 -24.56 0.31 3.71
CA ILE A 109 -23.96 1.58 3.33
C ILE A 109 -24.92 2.72 3.68
N PRO A 110 -24.49 3.79 4.40
CA PRO A 110 -25.34 4.94 4.68
C PRO A 110 -25.89 5.58 3.41
N GLU A 111 -27.15 6.02 3.46
CA GLU A 111 -27.77 6.74 2.35
C GLU A 111 -27.15 8.14 2.16
N GLY A 112 -27.42 8.78 1.02
CA GLY A 112 -26.99 10.16 0.73
C GLY A 112 -25.65 10.29 0.00
N PHE A 113 -25.04 9.18 -0.46
CA PHE A 113 -23.89 9.27 -1.36
C PHE A 113 -24.34 9.81 -2.74
N ILE A 114 -23.46 10.58 -3.38
CA ILE A 114 -23.70 11.26 -4.66
C ILE A 114 -22.96 10.60 -5.83
N ASP A 115 -21.97 9.74 -5.55
CA ASP A 115 -21.21 9.00 -6.56
C ASP A 115 -20.67 7.69 -5.98
N VAL A 116 -20.40 6.72 -6.86
CA VAL A 116 -19.79 5.43 -6.51
C VAL A 116 -18.68 5.10 -7.51
N LEU A 117 -17.47 4.92 -7.01
CA LEU A 117 -16.35 4.40 -7.79
C LEU A 117 -16.08 2.96 -7.40
N SER A 118 -16.49 2.03 -8.26
CA SER A 118 -16.26 0.60 -8.08
C SER A 118 -15.02 0.14 -8.85
N LYS A 119 -14.23 -0.70 -8.20
CA LYS A 119 -13.09 -1.42 -8.76
C LYS A 119 -13.07 -2.83 -8.20
N TRP A 120 -12.33 -3.72 -8.80
CA TRP A 120 -12.25 -5.11 -8.36
C TRP A 120 -11.57 -5.31 -6.98
N TYR A 121 -10.83 -4.32 -6.49
CA TYR A 121 -10.09 -4.36 -5.22
C TYR A 121 -10.60 -3.38 -4.18
N SER A 122 -11.44 -2.42 -4.55
CA SER A 122 -12.01 -1.42 -3.63
C SER A 122 -13.32 -0.86 -4.18
N ILE A 123 -14.16 -0.37 -3.29
CA ILE A 123 -15.33 0.43 -3.65
C ILE A 123 -15.36 1.69 -2.80
N LYS A 124 -15.60 2.83 -3.43
CA LYS A 124 -15.68 4.14 -2.81
C LYS A 124 -17.07 4.73 -3.00
N PHE A 125 -17.70 5.12 -1.91
CA PHE A 125 -18.94 5.90 -1.89
C PHE A 125 -18.60 7.34 -1.54
N THR A 126 -18.91 8.27 -2.44
CA THR A 126 -18.65 9.69 -2.27
C THR A 126 -19.89 10.38 -1.71
N TYR A 127 -19.73 11.07 -0.60
CA TYR A 127 -20.70 11.95 0.02
C TYR A 127 -20.31 13.42 -0.20
N PRO A 128 -21.18 14.40 0.10
CA PRO A 128 -20.87 15.80 -0.13
C PRO A 128 -19.56 16.30 0.52
N ASP A 129 -19.17 15.75 1.69
CA ASP A 129 -18.07 16.22 2.53
C ASP A 129 -17.06 15.12 2.95
N TYR A 130 -17.27 13.88 2.52
CA TYR A 130 -16.34 12.77 2.77
C TYR A 130 -16.54 11.63 1.78
N ASN A 131 -15.59 10.71 1.75
CA ASN A 131 -15.70 9.41 1.09
C ASN A 131 -15.70 8.28 2.13
N LEU A 132 -16.44 7.20 1.84
CA LEU A 132 -16.23 5.90 2.48
C LEU A 132 -15.56 4.97 1.48
N ILE A 133 -14.38 4.45 1.86
CA ILE A 133 -13.56 3.60 1.01
C ILE A 133 -13.44 2.23 1.66
N TYR A 134 -13.95 1.21 0.96
CA TYR A 134 -13.81 -0.19 1.35
C TYR A 134 -12.71 -0.84 0.52
N ILE A 135 -11.70 -1.38 1.20
CA ILE A 135 -10.58 -2.09 0.56
C ILE A 135 -10.72 -3.58 0.84
N LYS A 136 -10.79 -4.36 -0.23
CA LYS A 136 -10.94 -5.82 -0.17
C LYS A 136 -9.78 -6.45 0.61
N PRO A 137 -10.02 -7.57 1.35
CA PRO A 137 -8.96 -8.38 1.93
C PRO A 137 -7.85 -8.72 0.95
N GLU A 138 -6.60 -8.71 1.44
CA GLU A 138 -5.37 -8.98 0.70
C GLU A 138 -5.07 -8.00 -0.44
N MET A 139 -5.72 -6.83 -0.42
CA MET A 139 -5.54 -5.79 -1.43
C MET A 139 -4.98 -4.51 -0.80
N GLY A 140 -4.40 -3.68 -1.65
CA GLY A 140 -3.94 -2.34 -1.26
C GLY A 140 -4.32 -1.31 -2.31
N ILE A 141 -4.41 -0.05 -1.91
CA ILE A 141 -4.49 1.07 -2.85
C ILE A 141 -3.07 1.49 -3.27
N SER A 142 -2.97 2.29 -4.33
CA SER A 142 -1.67 2.81 -4.78
C SER A 142 -0.96 3.64 -3.71
N ILE A 143 0.38 3.61 -3.71
CA ILE A 143 1.15 4.66 -3.04
C ILE A 143 1.04 5.90 -3.92
N GLN A 144 0.49 6.96 -3.37
CA GLN A 144 0.10 8.15 -4.11
C GLN A 144 0.44 9.43 -3.38
N VAL A 145 0.39 10.55 -4.10
CA VAL A 145 0.60 11.90 -3.60
C VAL A 145 -0.37 12.84 -4.30
N HIS A 146 -0.86 13.85 -3.56
CA HIS A 146 -1.67 14.95 -4.08
C HIS A 146 -0.93 16.26 -3.98
N TYR A 147 -1.16 17.17 -4.95
CA TYR A 147 -0.46 18.44 -5.04
C TYR A 147 -1.33 19.63 -4.66
N PHE A 148 -2.66 19.49 -4.72
CA PHE A 148 -3.62 20.62 -4.55
C PHE A 148 -4.64 20.36 -3.44
N ARG A 149 -4.61 19.17 -2.81
CA ARG A 149 -5.44 18.87 -1.64
C ARG A 149 -4.66 18.11 -0.59
N SER A 150 -5.01 18.31 0.66
CA SER A 150 -4.68 17.43 1.77
C SER A 150 -5.84 16.47 2.03
N GLU A 151 -5.56 15.35 2.65
CA GLU A 151 -6.57 14.38 3.05
C GLU A 151 -6.43 14.04 4.53
N ILE A 152 -7.56 13.80 5.18
CA ILE A 152 -7.63 13.29 6.55
C ILE A 152 -8.35 11.95 6.47
N TRP A 153 -7.67 10.90 6.92
CA TRP A 153 -8.21 9.54 6.96
C TRP A 153 -8.53 9.14 8.40
N GLU A 154 -9.68 8.54 8.60
CA GLU A 154 -10.08 7.86 9.82
C GLU A 154 -10.28 6.38 9.50
N ILE A 155 -9.62 5.50 10.26
CA ILE A 155 -9.79 4.06 10.13
C ILE A 155 -11.06 3.67 10.88
N LEU A 156 -12.07 3.20 10.17
CA LEU A 156 -13.36 2.81 10.73
C LEU A 156 -13.51 1.29 10.89
N GLY A 157 -12.74 0.50 10.16
CA GLY A 157 -12.84 -0.96 10.18
C GLY A 157 -11.60 -1.66 9.65
N GLY A 158 -11.43 -2.91 10.02
CA GLY A 158 -10.25 -3.70 9.70
C GLY A 158 -9.04 -3.31 10.56
N LYS A 159 -7.89 -3.89 10.25
CA LYS A 159 -6.59 -3.57 10.86
C LYS A 159 -5.58 -3.35 9.75
N PRO A 160 -5.63 -2.21 9.04
CA PRO A 160 -4.79 -1.97 7.88
C PRO A 160 -3.32 -1.77 8.23
N ILE A 161 -2.49 -1.86 7.19
CA ILE A 161 -1.15 -1.28 7.18
C ILE A 161 -1.27 0.05 6.43
N VAL A 162 -0.79 1.13 7.04
CA VAL A 162 -0.89 2.49 6.50
C VAL A 162 0.50 3.04 6.25
N ILE A 163 0.74 3.55 5.05
CA ILE A 163 1.89 4.39 4.73
C ILE A 163 1.42 5.83 4.84
N ASN A 164 2.11 6.63 5.67
CA ASN A 164 1.86 8.05 5.83
C ASN A 164 3.20 8.79 5.90
N GLY A 165 3.51 9.56 4.87
CA GLY A 165 4.78 10.24 4.70
C GLY A 165 5.94 9.27 4.58
N ASN A 166 6.85 9.35 5.53
CA ASN A 166 8.01 8.47 5.63
C ASN A 166 7.86 7.35 6.68
N LYS A 167 6.64 7.10 7.15
CA LYS A 167 6.34 6.10 8.17
C LYS A 167 5.38 5.03 7.65
N VAL A 168 5.49 3.85 8.25
CA VAL A 168 4.59 2.71 8.06
C VAL A 168 4.01 2.32 9.40
N PHE A 169 2.71 2.21 9.49
CA PHE A 169 1.94 1.81 10.65
C PHE A 169 1.31 0.45 10.37
N TYR A 170 1.51 -0.51 11.25
CA TYR A 170 1.05 -1.88 11.05
C TYR A 170 -0.14 -2.20 11.93
N PHE A 171 -1.16 -2.84 11.35
CA PHE A 171 -2.35 -3.34 12.05
C PHE A 171 -3.04 -2.24 12.87
N VAL A 172 -3.27 -1.12 12.20
CA VAL A 172 -3.82 0.10 12.80
C VAL A 172 -5.21 -0.14 13.35
N GLU A 173 -5.45 0.30 14.58
CA GLU A 173 -6.74 0.15 15.25
C GLU A 173 -7.78 1.15 14.73
N ASN A 174 -9.07 0.77 14.85
CA ASN A 174 -10.19 1.63 14.50
C ASN A 174 -10.19 2.91 15.34
N GLY A 175 -10.64 4.01 14.76
CA GLY A 175 -10.63 5.33 15.38
C GLY A 175 -9.29 6.06 15.26
N THR A 176 -8.28 5.47 14.60
CA THR A 176 -7.02 6.16 14.33
C THR A 176 -7.17 7.13 13.16
N TYR A 177 -6.58 8.32 13.31
CA TYR A 177 -6.59 9.37 12.29
C TYR A 177 -5.20 9.54 11.69
N PHE A 178 -5.18 9.83 10.38
CA PHE A 178 -3.97 10.19 9.63
C PHE A 178 -4.22 11.46 8.84
N GLU A 179 -3.35 12.44 9.03
CA GLU A 179 -3.27 13.61 8.16
C GLU A 179 -2.30 13.31 7.03
N ASN A 180 -2.74 13.52 5.80
CA ASN A 180 -1.97 13.40 4.56
C ASN A 180 -1.86 14.80 3.91
N PRO A 181 -0.90 15.64 4.35
CA PRO A 181 -0.67 16.94 3.73
C PRO A 181 -0.36 16.82 2.23
N ILE A 182 -0.48 17.89 1.51
CA ILE A 182 -0.02 17.97 0.11
C ILE A 182 1.43 17.50 -0.01
N ASN A 183 1.79 16.89 -1.14
CA ASN A 183 3.11 16.32 -1.40
C ASN A 183 3.55 15.20 -0.43
N THR A 184 2.61 14.58 0.29
CA THR A 184 2.89 13.50 1.22
C THR A 184 2.47 12.16 0.62
N TYR A 185 3.40 11.17 0.59
CA TYR A 185 3.07 9.81 0.16
C TYR A 185 2.13 9.15 1.16
N HIS A 186 1.08 8.52 0.65
CA HIS A 186 0.16 7.77 1.48
C HIS A 186 -0.39 6.55 0.73
N SER A 187 -0.74 5.51 1.49
CA SER A 187 -1.32 4.27 0.97
C SER A 187 -1.93 3.47 2.10
N VAL A 188 -2.85 2.57 1.76
CA VAL A 188 -3.42 1.60 2.70
C VAL A 188 -3.39 0.22 2.08
N ILE A 189 -3.00 -0.76 2.88
CA ILE A 189 -3.01 -2.19 2.56
C ILE A 189 -3.94 -2.89 3.56
N ASN A 190 -4.83 -3.71 3.06
CA ASN A 190 -5.63 -4.63 3.88
C ASN A 190 -4.93 -6.00 3.93
N PRO A 191 -4.24 -6.35 5.03
CA PRO A 191 -3.54 -7.62 5.17
C PRO A 191 -4.46 -8.78 5.59
N ASN A 192 -5.75 -8.51 5.88
CA ASN A 192 -6.69 -9.56 6.30
C ASN A 192 -6.87 -10.59 5.18
N ILE A 193 -7.07 -11.84 5.57
CA ILE A 193 -7.29 -12.95 4.63
C ILE A 193 -8.76 -13.35 4.52
N ASP A 194 -9.57 -13.02 5.53
CA ASP A 194 -11.00 -13.39 5.56
C ASP A 194 -11.80 -12.53 4.57
N PRO A 195 -12.60 -13.12 3.69
CA PRO A 195 -13.28 -12.40 2.60
C PRO A 195 -14.22 -11.26 3.04
N GLY A 196 -14.75 -11.31 4.26
CA GLY A 196 -15.63 -10.27 4.82
C GLY A 196 -14.90 -9.13 5.53
N ASN A 197 -13.60 -9.26 5.80
CA ASN A 197 -12.83 -8.30 6.59
C ASN A 197 -12.27 -7.16 5.74
N PHE A 198 -13.16 -6.32 5.23
CA PHE A 198 -12.77 -5.09 4.56
C PHE A 198 -12.09 -4.12 5.52
N VAL A 199 -11.09 -3.42 5.01
CA VAL A 199 -10.63 -2.18 5.64
C VAL A 199 -11.59 -1.09 5.19
N LEU A 200 -12.12 -0.34 6.15
CA LEU A 200 -13.00 0.80 5.92
C LEU A 200 -12.33 2.09 6.38
N ILE A 201 -12.28 3.06 5.49
CA ILE A 201 -11.70 4.39 5.72
C ILE A 201 -12.76 5.43 5.46
N ARG A 202 -12.86 6.40 6.36
CA ARG A 202 -13.49 7.70 6.07
C ARG A 202 -12.39 8.67 5.63
N GLU A 203 -12.52 9.17 4.43
CA GLU A 203 -11.60 10.16 3.85
C GLU A 203 -12.31 11.51 3.77
N LYS A 204 -11.73 12.53 4.37
CA LYS A 204 -12.07 13.94 4.16
C LYS A 204 -10.92 14.63 3.45
N TRP A 205 -11.21 15.74 2.79
CA TRP A 205 -10.19 16.52 2.10
C TRP A 205 -10.36 18.00 2.38
N GLU A 206 -9.26 18.72 2.25
CA GLU A 206 -9.20 20.19 2.26
C GLU A 206 -8.48 20.66 1.00
N GLY A 207 -8.97 21.75 0.40
CA GLY A 207 -8.47 22.26 -0.87
C GLY A 207 -9.35 21.87 -2.05
N LYS A 208 -8.81 22.01 -3.26
CA LYS A 208 -9.56 21.70 -4.49
C LYS A 208 -9.62 20.21 -4.73
N PHE A 209 -10.80 19.63 -4.64
CA PHE A 209 -11.03 18.25 -5.03
C PHE A 209 -10.98 18.12 -6.56
N ASP A 210 -10.05 17.31 -7.05
CA ASP A 210 -9.95 16.90 -8.44
C ASP A 210 -9.42 15.45 -8.46
N GLU A 211 -10.17 14.53 -9.04
CA GLU A 211 -9.75 13.12 -9.18
C GLU A 211 -8.48 12.95 -10.03
N LYS A 212 -8.11 14.00 -10.81
CA LYS A 212 -6.87 14.01 -11.59
C LYS A 212 -5.66 14.49 -10.80
N ASP A 213 -5.88 15.12 -9.64
CA ASP A 213 -4.82 15.52 -8.71
C ASP A 213 -4.28 14.30 -7.95
N ILE A 214 -3.66 13.39 -8.68
CA ILE A 214 -3.09 12.18 -8.10
C ILE A 214 -1.90 11.68 -8.94
N GLU A 215 -0.73 11.63 -8.32
CA GLU A 215 0.41 10.88 -8.84
C GLU A 215 0.52 9.54 -8.12
N ARG A 216 0.43 8.45 -8.88
CA ARG A 216 0.60 7.08 -8.37
C ARG A 216 2.02 6.62 -8.65
N VAL A 217 2.85 6.59 -7.63
CA VAL A 217 4.25 6.15 -7.75
C VAL A 217 4.40 4.64 -7.76
N TYR A 218 3.48 3.94 -7.12
CA TYR A 218 3.36 2.49 -7.15
C TYR A 218 1.88 2.06 -7.07
N ASN A 219 1.46 1.20 -7.97
CA ASN A 219 0.09 0.67 -7.96
C ASN A 219 0.12 -0.88 -7.91
N PRO A 220 -0.21 -1.49 -6.76
CA PRO A 220 -0.19 -2.94 -6.61
C PRO A 220 -1.25 -3.67 -7.43
N ASN A 221 -2.23 -2.94 -7.98
CA ASN A 221 -3.35 -3.49 -8.75
C ASN A 221 -3.17 -3.34 -10.27
N LYS A 222 -2.06 -2.72 -10.69
CA LYS A 222 -1.68 -2.59 -12.10
C LYS A 222 -0.54 -3.56 -12.38
N TYR A 223 -0.88 -4.63 -13.08
CA TYR A 223 0.08 -5.64 -13.48
C TYR A 223 0.67 -5.27 -14.85
N TYR A 224 2.00 -5.11 -14.89
CA TYR A 224 2.76 -4.68 -16.07
C TYR A 224 3.38 -5.87 -16.78
#